data_c646db5a88aa201bc54c8ca2d78cbfcb
#
_entry.id   c646db5a88aa201bc54c8ca2d78cbfcb
#
_cell.length_a   1.000
_cell.length_b   1.000
_cell.length_c   1.000
_cell.angle_alpha   90.00
_cell.angle_beta   90.00
_cell.angle_gamma   90.00
#
_symmetry.space_group_name_H-M   'P 1'
#
loop_
_entity.id
_entity.type
_entity.pdbx_description
1 polymer ?
#
loop_
_entity_poly.entity_id
_entity_poly.type
_entity_poly.pdbx_seq_one_letter_code
_entity_poly.pdbx_strand_id
1 'polypeptide(L)'
;NIVGEMIDIRDNVVKSNSVNYQSLIGEFVHLNNSNTLIINGGRVTTEPKHNLVIRLDLDKKELCLSRPAFRKFLTEENNVTPKQWLFQMTQSGAKIVEKRKKMAANWKPGLDQFNVDAYILDTSTINKTILEVIDSELT
;
A
#
# COMPACT_ATOMS: atom_id res chain seq x y z
N ASN A 1 26.76 -30.05 3.37
CA ASN A 1 26.33 -29.34 3.24
C ASN A 1 25.98 -29.22 3.22
N ILE A 2 26.09 -29.58 3.40
CA ILE A 2 25.60 -28.86 3.19
C ILE A 2 25.20 -28.71 3.36
N VAL A 3 25.56 -29.32 3.42
CA VAL A 3 24.89 -28.54 3.35
C VAL A 3 24.58 -28.06 3.38
N GLY A 4 24.86 -28.66 3.67
CA GLY A 4 24.43 -27.72 3.51
C GLY A 4 24.07 -27.43 3.45
N GLU A 5 24.21 -27.48 3.51
CA GLU A 5 23.70 -26.71 3.24
C GLU A 5 23.00 -26.39 2.94
N MET A 6 23.14 -27.12 2.93
CA MET A 6 22.45 -26.46 2.55
C MET A 6 21.89 -26.00 2.53
N ILE A 7 22.01 -26.50 2.60
CA ILE A 7 21.43 -25.69 2.45
C ILE A 7 20.99 -25.21 2.26
N ASP A 8 21.07 -25.33 2.18
CA ASP A 8 20.50 -24.36 1.92
C ASP A 8 20.00 -24.08 1.41
N ILE A 9 19.98 -24.41 1.31
CA ILE A 9 19.46 -23.72 0.80
C ILE A 9 18.69 -23.63 0.74
N ARG A 10 18.63 -23.89 0.83
CA ARG A 10 17.85 -23.30 0.75
C ARG A 10 17.37 -22.69 0.89
N ASP A 11 17.78 -23.01 1.02
CA ASP A 11 17.23 -22.03 1.09
C ASP A 11 16.96 -21.48 0.68
N ASN A 12 17.20 -21.59 0.42
CA ASN A 12 16.72 -20.63 -0.04
C ASN A 12 16.11 -20.50 -0.55
N VAL A 13 16.19 -20.74 -0.67
CA VAL A 13 15.49 -20.32 -1.06
C VAL A 13 14.74 -20.22 -1.03
N VAL A 14 14.73 -20.34 -0.77
CA VAL A 14 14.00 -19.93 -0.62
C VAL A 14 13.69 -19.47 -0.23
N LYS A 15 14.05 -19.30 -0.05
CA LYS A 15 13.81 -18.55 0.26
C LYS A 15 13.37 -17.97 0.07
N SER A 16 13.48 -18.32 -0.22
CA SER A 16 13.17 -17.62 -0.47
C SER A 16 12.82 -16.86 -0.80
N ASN A 17 13.16 -16.90 -0.99
CA ASN A 17 12.84 -15.94 -1.19
C ASN A 17 11.79 -15.41 -0.74
N SER A 18 11.77 -14.91 0.15
CA SER A 18 10.52 -14.54 0.74
C SER A 18 10.26 -13.06 0.55
N VAL A 19 9.30 -12.77 -0.27
CA VAL A 19 8.84 -11.40 -0.45
C VAL A 19 7.97 -11.06 0.77
N ASN A 20 8.27 -9.96 1.45
CA ASN A 20 7.39 -9.45 2.48
C ASN A 20 6.34 -8.58 1.80
N TYR A 21 5.17 -9.15 1.58
CA TYR A 21 4.12 -8.48 0.82
C TYR A 21 3.59 -7.22 1.50
N GLN A 22 3.58 -7.19 2.83
CA GLN A 22 3.16 -6.00 3.55
C GLN A 22 4.18 -4.87 3.43
N SER A 23 5.47 -5.18 3.40
CA SER A 23 6.50 -4.14 3.26
C SER A 23 6.45 -3.45 1.91
N LEU A 24 5.86 -4.08 0.90
CA LEU A 24 5.67 -3.45 -0.41
C LEU A 24 4.76 -2.23 -0.30
N ILE A 25 3.80 -2.25 0.60
CA ILE A 25 2.93 -1.09 0.86
C ILE A 25 3.79 0.06 1.39
N GLY A 26 4.66 -0.22 2.36
CA GLY A 26 5.55 0.79 2.92
C GLY A 26 6.47 1.40 1.87
N GLU A 27 7.04 0.57 0.99
CA GLU A 27 7.88 1.05 -0.11
C GLU A 27 7.10 1.93 -1.07
N PHE A 28 5.87 1.52 -1.41
CA PHE A 28 5.03 2.29 -2.32
C PHE A 28 4.69 3.66 -1.72
N VAL A 29 4.37 3.70 -0.43
CA VAL A 29 4.10 4.95 0.28
C VAL A 29 5.34 5.83 0.31
N HIS A 30 6.50 5.25 0.57
CA HIS A 30 7.76 5.99 0.58
C HIS A 30 8.03 6.64 -0.78
N LEU A 31 7.85 5.88 -1.86
CA LEU A 31 8.06 6.38 -3.22
C LEU A 31 7.02 7.45 -3.62
N ASN A 32 5.86 7.45 -2.99
CA ASN A 32 4.75 8.34 -3.31
C ASN A 32 4.39 9.27 -2.15
N ASN A 33 5.34 9.59 -1.28
CA ASN A 33 5.06 10.46 -0.14
C ASN A 33 4.59 11.85 -0.56
N SER A 34 5.05 12.34 -1.73
CA SER A 34 4.59 13.62 -2.28
C SER A 34 3.27 13.50 -3.05
N ASN A 35 2.72 12.30 -3.16
CA ASN A 35 1.47 12.01 -3.88
C ASN A 35 0.39 11.48 -2.93
N THR A 36 0.49 11.82 -1.65
CA THR A 36 -0.38 11.26 -0.60
C THR A 36 -1.25 12.34 0.03
N LEU A 37 -2.52 12.01 0.19
CA LEU A 37 -3.50 12.81 0.91
C LEU A 37 -3.81 12.11 2.23
N ILE A 38 -3.69 12.84 3.35
CA ILE A 38 -4.07 12.32 4.66
C ILE A 38 -5.19 13.16 5.25
N ILE A 39 -6.23 12.48 5.71
CA ILE A 39 -7.38 13.11 6.36
C ILE A 39 -7.46 12.61 7.80
N ASN A 40 -7.55 13.55 8.73
CA ASN A 40 -7.64 13.25 10.16
C ASN A 40 -8.64 14.23 10.79
N GLY A 41 -9.65 13.70 11.47
CA GLY A 41 -10.69 14.52 12.09
C GLY A 41 -11.50 15.32 11.09
N GLY A 42 -11.70 14.77 9.89
CA GLY A 42 -12.42 15.44 8.81
C GLY A 42 -11.63 16.53 8.11
N ARG A 43 -10.36 16.69 8.45
CA ARG A 43 -9.49 17.73 7.90
C ARG A 43 -8.33 17.12 7.14
N VAL A 44 -7.90 17.81 6.08
CA VAL A 44 -6.70 17.46 5.34
C VAL A 44 -5.48 17.87 6.16
N THR A 45 -4.66 16.90 6.55
CA THR A 45 -3.42 17.16 7.31
C THR A 45 -2.18 17.08 6.43
N THR A 46 -2.26 16.37 5.31
CA THR A 46 -1.18 16.29 4.33
C THR A 46 -1.82 16.32 2.94
N GLU A 47 -1.28 17.14 2.05
CA GLU A 47 -1.77 17.27 0.68
C GLU A 47 -0.77 16.72 -0.31
N PRO A 48 -1.25 16.07 -1.40
CA PRO A 48 -0.35 15.64 -2.46
C PRO A 48 0.19 16.86 -3.22
N LYS A 49 1.46 16.80 -3.58
CA LYS A 49 2.15 17.89 -4.30
C LYS A 49 2.05 17.74 -5.81
N HIS A 50 1.86 16.52 -6.27
CA HIS A 50 1.81 16.20 -7.70
C HIS A 50 0.51 15.50 -8.03
N ASN A 51 0.55 14.17 -8.13
CA ASN A 51 -0.64 13.37 -8.41
C ASN A 51 -1.20 12.80 -7.11
N LEU A 52 -2.49 12.52 -7.09
CA LEU A 52 -3.11 11.87 -5.95
C LEU A 52 -3.09 10.36 -6.20
N VAL A 53 -2.19 9.67 -5.52
CA VAL A 53 -1.99 8.22 -5.68
C VAL A 53 -2.43 7.45 -4.43
N ILE A 54 -2.26 8.05 -3.25
CA ILE A 54 -2.54 7.41 -1.97
C ILE A 54 -3.44 8.32 -1.14
N ARG A 55 -4.48 7.74 -0.55
CA ARG A 55 -5.35 8.44 0.39
C ARG A 55 -5.38 7.65 1.70
N LEU A 56 -4.97 8.28 2.79
CA LEU A 56 -5.08 7.70 4.13
C LEU A 56 -6.14 8.46 4.90
N ASP A 57 -7.24 7.79 5.21
CA ASP A 57 -8.32 8.34 6.01
C ASP A 57 -8.23 7.72 7.41
N LEU A 58 -7.69 8.49 8.35
CA LEU A 58 -7.46 8.00 9.71
C LEU A 58 -8.75 7.77 10.47
N ASP A 59 -9.79 8.57 10.18
CA ASP A 59 -11.08 8.44 10.87
C ASP A 59 -11.78 7.14 10.50
N LYS A 60 -11.69 6.74 9.23
CA LYS A 60 -12.34 5.54 8.73
C LYS A 60 -11.43 4.32 8.78
N LYS A 61 -10.17 4.50 9.15
CA LYS A 61 -9.15 3.46 9.16
C LYS A 61 -9.01 2.81 7.78
N GLU A 62 -8.98 3.65 6.75
CA GLU A 62 -8.84 3.22 5.37
C GLU A 62 -7.56 3.76 4.75
N LEU A 63 -6.80 2.86 4.13
CA LEU A 63 -5.67 3.23 3.28
C LEU A 63 -6.05 2.87 1.85
N CYS A 64 -6.16 3.88 1.00
CA CYS A 64 -6.58 3.70 -0.40
C CYS A 64 -5.38 3.91 -1.30
N LEU A 65 -5.09 2.90 -2.14
CA LEU A 65 -3.99 2.94 -3.09
C LEU A 65 -4.57 2.96 -4.50
N SER A 66 -4.09 3.88 -5.34
CA SER A 66 -4.47 3.89 -6.75
C SER A 66 -4.10 2.54 -7.36
N ARG A 67 -5.09 1.80 -7.87
CA ARG A 67 -4.85 0.46 -8.40
C ARG A 67 -3.92 0.45 -9.60
N PRO A 68 -4.10 1.33 -10.60
CA PRO A 68 -3.16 1.35 -11.73
C PRO A 68 -1.72 1.63 -11.30
N ALA A 69 -1.52 2.58 -10.40
CA ALA A 69 -0.18 2.94 -9.93
C ALA A 69 0.45 1.81 -9.11
N PHE A 70 -0.32 1.20 -8.22
CA PHE A 70 0.19 0.13 -7.37
C PHE A 70 0.48 -1.14 -8.17
N ARG A 71 -0.38 -1.47 -9.14
CA ARG A 71 -0.14 -2.63 -10.01
C ARG A 71 1.14 -2.45 -10.83
N LYS A 72 1.39 -1.27 -11.33
CA LYS A 72 2.61 -0.96 -12.06
C LYS A 72 3.84 -1.13 -11.15
N PHE A 73 3.76 -0.63 -9.93
CA PHE A 73 4.81 -0.78 -8.93
C PHE A 73 5.10 -2.27 -8.65
N LEU A 74 4.06 -3.07 -8.46
CA LEU A 74 4.22 -4.50 -8.19
C LEU A 74 4.88 -5.22 -9.36
N THR A 75 4.40 -5.00 -10.58
CA THR A 75 4.85 -5.76 -11.75
C THR A 75 6.21 -5.28 -12.26
N GLU A 76 6.41 -3.97 -12.36
CA GLU A 76 7.62 -3.44 -12.99
C GLU A 76 8.80 -3.31 -12.04
N GLU A 77 8.54 -3.01 -10.78
CA GLU A 77 9.64 -2.80 -9.84
C GLU A 77 9.90 -3.97 -8.90
N ASN A 78 8.91 -4.82 -8.68
CA ASN A 78 9.04 -5.91 -7.72
C ASN A 78 8.80 -7.29 -8.29
N ASN A 79 8.45 -7.37 -9.56
CA ASN A 79 8.19 -8.65 -10.23
C ASN A 79 7.16 -9.50 -9.48
N VAL A 80 6.13 -8.85 -8.95
CA VAL A 80 5.03 -9.49 -8.23
C VAL A 80 3.74 -9.22 -8.98
N THR A 81 2.92 -10.24 -9.19
CA THR A 81 1.63 -10.02 -9.84
C THR A 81 0.64 -9.44 -8.83
N PRO A 82 -0.28 -8.57 -9.25
CA PRO A 82 -1.31 -8.05 -8.36
C PRO A 82 -2.13 -9.15 -7.68
N LYS A 83 -2.43 -10.20 -8.43
CA LYS A 83 -3.19 -11.34 -7.92
C LYS A 83 -2.43 -12.06 -6.80
N GLN A 84 -1.13 -12.25 -6.98
CA GLN A 84 -0.26 -12.87 -6.00
C GLN A 84 -0.20 -12.03 -4.72
N TRP A 85 -0.02 -10.72 -4.87
CA TRP A 85 0.00 -9.80 -3.73
C TRP A 85 -1.32 -9.86 -2.96
N LEU A 86 -2.45 -9.77 -3.68
CA LEU A 86 -3.76 -9.77 -3.06
C LEU A 86 -4.02 -11.07 -2.30
N PHE A 87 -3.65 -12.20 -2.91
CA PHE A 87 -3.81 -13.51 -2.27
C PHE A 87 -2.98 -13.60 -0.98
N GLN A 88 -1.72 -13.22 -1.04
CA GLN A 88 -0.83 -13.30 0.13
C GLN A 88 -1.27 -12.35 1.24
N MET A 89 -1.72 -11.15 0.89
CA MET A 89 -2.21 -10.20 1.89
C MET A 89 -3.47 -10.73 2.59
N THR A 90 -4.40 -11.29 1.84
CA THR A 90 -5.63 -11.84 2.44
C THR A 90 -5.33 -13.07 3.28
N GLN A 91 -4.35 -13.88 2.89
CA GLN A 91 -3.90 -15.02 3.71
C GLN A 91 -3.32 -14.56 5.05
N SER A 92 -2.68 -13.41 5.08
CA SER A 92 -2.10 -12.87 6.32
C SER A 92 -3.13 -12.13 7.19
N GLY A 93 -4.39 -12.08 6.77
CA GLY A 93 -5.47 -11.48 7.54
C GLY A 93 -5.83 -10.05 7.17
N ALA A 94 -5.20 -9.49 6.15
CA ALA A 94 -5.52 -8.15 5.70
C ALA A 94 -6.88 -8.12 5.00
N LYS A 95 -7.66 -7.07 5.28
CA LYS A 95 -8.94 -6.85 4.61
C LYS A 95 -8.74 -5.83 3.50
N ILE A 96 -8.91 -6.27 2.26
CA ILE A 96 -8.69 -5.45 1.07
C ILE A 96 -9.92 -5.54 0.18
N VAL A 97 -10.41 -4.39 -0.25
CA VAL A 97 -11.54 -4.28 -1.17
C VAL A 97 -11.05 -3.58 -2.44
N GLU A 98 -11.43 -4.11 -3.60
CA GLU A 98 -11.15 -3.48 -4.89
C GLU A 98 -12.43 -2.78 -5.34
N LYS A 99 -12.39 -1.46 -5.40
CA LYS A 99 -13.54 -0.69 -5.89
C LYS A 99 -13.11 0.70 -6.33
N ARG A 100 -14.01 1.40 -6.98
CA ARG A 100 -13.77 2.79 -7.33
C ARG A 100 -13.93 3.67 -6.10
N LYS A 101 -13.06 4.65 -5.96
CA LYS A 101 -13.02 5.52 -4.80
C LYS A 101 -12.85 6.97 -5.23
N LYS A 102 -13.58 7.85 -4.59
CA LYS A 102 -13.39 9.30 -4.76
C LYS A 102 -12.19 9.72 -3.92
N MET A 103 -11.02 9.56 -4.50
CA MET A 103 -9.76 9.78 -3.78
C MET A 103 -9.59 11.22 -3.29
N ALA A 104 -10.13 12.18 -4.02
CA ALA A 104 -10.00 13.61 -3.68
C ALA A 104 -11.16 14.12 -2.81
N ALA A 105 -12.06 13.25 -2.34
CA ALA A 105 -13.16 13.66 -1.49
C ALA A 105 -12.66 14.36 -0.24
N ASN A 106 -13.31 15.48 0.14
CA ASN A 106 -12.95 16.31 1.29
C ASN A 106 -11.65 17.07 1.12
N TRP A 107 -11.10 17.11 -0.10
CA TRP A 107 -9.87 17.86 -0.38
C TRP A 107 -10.14 19.08 -1.26
N LYS A 108 -10.42 18.88 -2.54
CA LYS A 108 -10.66 19.99 -3.46
C LYS A 108 -12.03 19.86 -4.12
N PRO A 109 -12.87 20.90 -4.02
CA PRO A 109 -14.15 20.90 -4.74
C PRO A 109 -13.90 20.78 -6.24
N GLY A 110 -14.75 20.04 -6.92
CA GLY A 110 -14.59 19.78 -8.35
C GLY A 110 -13.78 18.56 -8.70
N LEU A 111 -12.82 18.19 -7.85
CA LEU A 111 -12.04 16.96 -8.03
C LEU A 111 -12.64 15.79 -7.27
N ASP A 112 -13.42 16.06 -6.24
CA ASP A 112 -14.02 15.04 -5.38
C ASP A 112 -15.05 14.17 -6.09
N GLN A 113 -15.50 14.56 -7.28
CA GLN A 113 -16.46 13.78 -8.07
C GLN A 113 -15.78 12.69 -8.93
N PHE A 114 -14.46 12.74 -9.08
CA PHE A 114 -13.75 11.76 -9.89
C PHE A 114 -13.46 10.48 -9.11
N ASN A 115 -13.75 9.35 -9.74
CA ASN A 115 -13.48 8.03 -9.17
C ASN A 115 -12.23 7.43 -9.76
N VAL A 116 -11.44 6.77 -8.90
CA VAL A 116 -10.24 6.06 -9.30
C VAL A 116 -10.39 4.61 -8.83
N ASP A 117 -10.00 3.67 -9.67
CA ASP A 117 -9.95 2.27 -9.24
C ASP A 117 -8.90 2.14 -8.14
N ALA A 118 -9.26 1.59 -7.01
CA ALA A 118 -8.40 1.57 -5.84
C ALA A 118 -8.46 0.25 -5.10
N TYR A 119 -7.34 -0.06 -4.41
CA TYR A 119 -7.34 -1.06 -3.34
C TYR A 119 -7.59 -0.29 -2.05
N ILE A 120 -8.60 -0.71 -1.30
CA ILE A 120 -8.94 -0.09 -0.02
C ILE A 120 -8.63 -1.08 1.08
N LEU A 121 -7.65 -0.74 1.92
CA LEU A 121 -7.16 -1.59 2.99
C LEU A 121 -7.68 -1.08 4.33
N ASP A 122 -8.15 -2.02 5.17
CA ASP A 122 -8.48 -1.71 6.55
C ASP A 122 -7.18 -1.64 7.34
N THR A 123 -6.84 -0.45 7.83
CA THR A 123 -5.56 -0.20 8.50
C THR A 123 -5.40 -1.02 9.78
N SER A 124 -6.50 -1.45 10.40
CA SER A 124 -6.42 -2.28 11.60
C SER A 124 -6.00 -3.71 11.31
N THR A 125 -6.00 -4.11 10.03
CA THR A 125 -5.63 -5.47 9.62
C THR A 125 -4.25 -5.56 8.96
N ILE A 126 -3.54 -4.44 8.83
CA ILE A 126 -2.19 -4.43 8.27
C ILE A 126 -1.17 -4.15 9.37
N ASN A 127 0.10 -4.42 9.06
CA ASN A 127 1.19 -4.28 10.03
C ASN A 127 1.32 -2.82 10.50
N LYS A 128 1.40 -2.61 11.80
CA LYS A 128 1.56 -1.27 12.38
C LYS A 128 2.83 -0.57 11.92
N THR A 129 3.87 -1.33 11.60
CA THR A 129 5.12 -0.78 11.09
C THR A 129 4.89 0.03 9.81
N ILE A 130 3.96 -0.41 8.96
CA ILE A 130 3.62 0.30 7.74
C ILE A 130 3.04 1.68 8.06
N LEU A 131 2.15 1.75 9.06
CA LEU A 131 1.55 3.00 9.47
C LEU A 131 2.59 3.92 10.11
N GLU A 132 3.57 3.38 10.82
CA GLU A 132 4.67 4.14 11.38
C GLU A 132 5.55 4.74 10.28
N VAL A 133 5.80 3.99 9.21
CA VAL A 133 6.54 4.50 8.05
C VAL A 133 5.79 5.67 7.41
N ILE A 134 4.48 5.55 7.23
CA ILE A 134 3.65 6.61 6.69
C ILE A 134 3.75 7.85 7.57
N ASP A 135 3.61 7.67 8.88
CA ASP A 135 3.66 8.77 9.83
C ASP A 135 5.02 9.47 9.81
N SER A 136 6.11 8.71 9.84
CA SER A 136 7.46 9.29 9.85
C SER A 136 7.82 10.00 8.54
N GLU A 137 7.29 9.52 7.41
CA GLU A 137 7.59 10.12 6.10
C GLU A 137 6.77 11.39 5.84
N LEU A 138 5.57 11.49 6.44
CA LEU A 138 4.60 12.52 6.09
C LEU A 138 4.33 13.53 7.21
N THR A 139 4.90 13.29 8.37
CA THR A 139 4.84 14.26 9.47
C THR A 139 6.19 14.86 9.74
#